data_c31478d6245595ffa658a1de2b392ee8
#
_entry.id   c31478d6245595ffa658a1de2b392ee8
#
_cell.length_a   1.000
_cell.length_b   1.000
_cell.length_c   1.000
_cell.angle_alpha   90.00
_cell.angle_beta   90.00
_cell.angle_gamma   90.00
#
_symmetry.space_group_name_H-M   'P 1'
#
loop_
_entity.id
_entity.type
_entity.pdbx_description
1 polymer ?
#
loop_
_entity_poly.entity_id
_entity_poly.type
_entity_poly.pdbx_seq_one_letter_code
_entity_poly.pdbx_strand_id
1 'polypeptide(L)'
;MTTARRCTGCGAALGDPTDDDLTIVCRFCGLRHDINDVGGAPAQVVVQMSPTVRRANATMVLLIFAFVMALVGFGLYTSYKTATAVTSRVQEATTAVQQRMAEAKRPLALTELPGYTGGGWKDVDITPPPGGYAAFEPVAALPWAVGIARAWASDAELTRIDIGRVAVTGVVDLEGEATSGYRFTSPARALQAKQELDAGSKVTTTNEMMIQIRGTAVRVLLSDDRRREPKAAPPVSLPLPEILERARRSKGFGDRPFYAGYMIHLPREGWVWYFTSPSGDGFPRVRARDGRSYPY
;
A
#
# COMPACT_ATOMS: atom_id res chain seq x y z
N MET A 1 6.25 8.52 77.35
CA MET A 1 6.05 7.98 75.95
C MET A 1 5.00 8.81 75.27
N THR A 2 5.37 9.70 74.40
CA THR A 2 4.46 10.56 73.63
C THR A 2 3.87 9.74 72.48
N THR A 3 2.60 9.41 72.58
CA THR A 3 1.86 8.77 71.47
C THR A 3 1.81 9.69 70.27
N ALA A 4 2.47 9.32 69.19
CA ALA A 4 2.47 10.11 67.96
C ALA A 4 1.03 10.27 67.44
N ARG A 5 0.60 11.53 67.32
CA ARG A 5 -0.73 11.91 66.78
C ARG A 5 -0.78 11.55 65.29
N ARG A 6 -1.86 10.98 64.82
CA ARG A 6 -2.05 10.60 63.42
C ARG A 6 -3.20 11.39 62.81
N CYS A 7 -3.04 11.76 61.52
CA CYS A 7 -4.08 12.43 60.73
C CYS A 7 -5.27 11.52 60.53
N THR A 8 -6.48 11.97 60.84
CA THR A 8 -7.71 11.19 60.68
C THR A 8 -8.09 10.96 59.21
N GLY A 9 -7.58 11.79 58.29
CA GLY A 9 -7.87 11.68 56.86
C GLY A 9 -6.95 10.71 56.11
N CYS A 10 -5.63 10.69 56.39
CA CYS A 10 -4.66 9.90 55.64
C CYS A 10 -3.75 9.00 56.50
N GLY A 11 -3.90 9.01 57.82
CA GLY A 11 -3.11 8.18 58.73
C GLY A 11 -1.67 8.64 58.98
N ALA A 12 -1.20 9.69 58.33
CA ALA A 12 0.16 10.20 58.45
C ALA A 12 0.42 10.77 59.85
N ALA A 13 1.66 10.65 60.34
CA ALA A 13 2.01 11.27 61.62
C ALA A 13 1.94 12.81 61.52
N LEU A 14 1.25 13.41 62.47
CA LEU A 14 1.18 14.87 62.60
C LEU A 14 2.41 15.37 63.41
N GLY A 15 3.01 16.49 62.94
CA GLY A 15 4.14 17.09 63.64
C GLY A 15 3.70 17.74 64.97
N ASP A 16 4.68 18.07 65.80
CA ASP A 16 4.41 18.80 67.07
C ASP A 16 3.86 20.21 66.79
N PRO A 17 2.83 20.66 67.54
CA PRO A 17 2.30 21.97 67.38
C PRO A 17 3.36 23.04 67.77
N THR A 18 3.44 24.11 67.01
CA THR A 18 4.16 25.30 67.41
C THR A 18 3.34 26.05 68.45
N ASP A 19 4.00 26.64 69.42
CA ASP A 19 3.39 27.17 70.66
C ASP A 19 2.23 28.15 70.48
N ASP A 20 2.02 28.69 69.25
CA ASP A 20 0.97 29.72 69.02
C ASP A 20 -0.20 29.20 68.10
N ASP A 21 -0.14 28.00 67.60
CA ASP A 21 -1.15 27.45 66.64
C ASP A 21 -2.09 26.46 67.31
N LEU A 22 -3.37 26.82 67.44
CA LEU A 22 -4.45 25.93 67.91
C LEU A 22 -4.85 24.86 66.89
N THR A 23 -4.23 24.90 65.72
CA THR A 23 -4.55 23.92 64.63
C THR A 23 -3.30 23.36 64.00
N ILE A 24 -3.27 22.04 63.73
CA ILE A 24 -2.19 21.39 62.96
C ILE A 24 -2.72 21.01 61.57
N VAL A 25 -2.02 21.47 60.52
CA VAL A 25 -2.34 21.08 59.13
C VAL A 25 -1.51 19.87 58.72
N CYS A 26 -2.17 18.80 58.28
CA CYS A 26 -1.48 17.63 57.78
C CYS A 26 -0.72 17.94 56.48
N ARG A 27 0.60 17.76 56.48
CA ARG A 27 1.46 18.04 55.31
C ARG A 27 1.20 17.15 54.09
N PHE A 28 0.49 16.04 54.30
CA PHE A 28 0.24 15.07 53.20
C PHE A 28 -1.13 15.26 52.55
N CYS A 29 -2.19 15.61 53.31
CA CYS A 29 -3.53 15.73 52.75
C CYS A 29 -4.17 17.13 52.96
N GLY A 30 -3.50 18.02 53.61
CA GLY A 30 -3.99 19.38 53.87
C GLY A 30 -5.10 19.52 54.91
N LEU A 31 -5.53 18.40 55.54
CA LEU A 31 -6.59 18.45 56.57
C LEU A 31 -6.11 19.16 57.79
N ARG A 32 -6.96 20.07 58.35
CA ARG A 32 -6.71 20.80 59.59
C ARG A 32 -7.28 20.03 60.78
N HIS A 33 -6.51 19.92 61.83
CA HIS A 33 -6.87 19.28 63.10
C HIS A 33 -6.79 20.31 64.24
N ASP A 34 -7.88 20.50 64.99
CA ASP A 34 -7.88 21.31 66.17
C ASP A 34 -7.23 20.58 67.37
N ILE A 35 -6.32 21.23 68.05
CA ILE A 35 -5.54 20.62 69.15
C ILE A 35 -6.44 20.32 70.36
N ASN A 36 -7.54 21.06 70.51
CA ASN A 36 -8.48 20.88 71.61
C ASN A 36 -9.45 19.68 71.45
N ASP A 37 -9.52 19.08 70.29
CA ASP A 37 -10.41 17.96 70.04
C ASP A 37 -9.81 16.58 70.48
N VAL A 38 -8.70 16.65 71.22
CA VAL A 38 -7.95 15.42 71.60
C VAL A 38 -8.06 15.26 73.13
N GLY A 39 -9.18 14.75 73.58
CA GLY A 39 -9.32 14.35 74.99
C GLY A 39 -10.73 13.97 75.47
N GLY A 40 -11.74 14.22 74.69
CA GLY A 40 -13.09 13.82 75.02
C GLY A 40 -13.41 12.43 74.40
N ALA A 41 -13.79 11.44 75.22
CA ALA A 41 -14.46 10.25 74.73
C ALA A 41 -15.64 10.68 73.85
N PRO A 42 -15.88 10.11 72.68
CA PRO A 42 -16.99 10.53 71.86
C PRO A 42 -18.27 10.36 72.66
N ALA A 43 -18.96 11.45 72.94
CA ALA A 43 -20.30 11.39 73.47
C ALA A 43 -21.15 10.59 72.49
N GLN A 44 -21.48 9.39 72.87
CA GLN A 44 -22.43 8.60 72.10
C GLN A 44 -23.79 9.29 72.21
N VAL A 45 -24.08 10.15 71.26
CA VAL A 45 -25.43 10.67 71.07
C VAL A 45 -26.25 9.52 70.51
N VAL A 46 -26.88 8.77 71.43
CA VAL A 46 -27.89 7.78 71.09
C VAL A 46 -29.13 8.55 70.67
N VAL A 47 -29.21 8.87 69.40
CA VAL A 47 -30.43 9.41 68.80
C VAL A 47 -31.45 8.24 68.77
N GLN A 48 -32.32 8.20 69.80
CA GLN A 48 -33.48 7.32 69.78
C GLN A 48 -34.46 7.84 68.71
N MET A 49 -34.29 7.38 67.48
CA MET A 49 -35.28 7.64 66.44
C MET A 49 -36.55 6.87 66.73
N SER A 50 -37.69 7.57 66.68
CA SER A 50 -39.00 6.94 66.80
C SER A 50 -39.17 5.86 65.73
N PRO A 51 -39.88 4.77 65.97
CA PRO A 51 -40.03 3.63 65.04
C PRO A 51 -40.66 4.07 63.70
N THR A 52 -41.44 5.14 63.68
CA THR A 52 -42.03 5.72 62.45
C THR A 52 -41.00 6.42 61.59
N VAL A 53 -40.06 7.17 62.15
CA VAL A 53 -38.97 7.84 61.40
C VAL A 53 -38.01 6.81 60.83
N ARG A 54 -37.76 5.70 61.57
CA ARG A 54 -36.91 4.60 61.11
C ARG A 54 -37.46 3.88 59.88
N ARG A 55 -38.79 3.65 59.83
CA ARG A 55 -39.45 3.05 58.68
C ARG A 55 -39.46 3.97 57.46
N ALA A 56 -39.74 5.25 57.63
CA ALA A 56 -39.72 6.25 56.56
C ALA A 56 -38.30 6.39 55.92
N ASN A 57 -37.27 6.40 56.75
CA ASN A 57 -35.88 6.44 56.25
C ASN A 57 -35.48 5.17 55.52
N ALA A 58 -35.90 3.98 56.01
CA ALA A 58 -35.63 2.72 55.28
C ALA A 58 -36.31 2.67 53.92
N THR A 59 -37.53 3.13 53.79
CA THR A 59 -38.26 3.20 52.51
C THR A 59 -37.57 4.20 51.54
N MET A 60 -37.16 5.36 52.05
CA MET A 60 -36.46 6.35 51.26
C MET A 60 -35.09 5.83 50.73
N VAL A 61 -34.33 5.14 51.56
CA VAL A 61 -33.07 4.50 51.17
C VAL A 61 -33.28 3.46 50.11
N LEU A 62 -34.31 2.64 50.22
CA LEU A 62 -34.66 1.64 49.22
C LEU A 62 -35.05 2.26 47.89
N LEU A 63 -35.80 3.36 47.90
CA LEU A 63 -36.20 4.09 46.68
C LEU A 63 -34.98 4.70 45.97
N ILE A 64 -34.09 5.34 46.75
CA ILE A 64 -32.84 5.89 46.19
C ILE A 64 -31.98 4.78 45.60
N PHE A 65 -31.86 3.65 46.31
CA PHE A 65 -31.08 2.51 45.78
C PHE A 65 -31.69 1.94 44.49
N ALA A 66 -33.01 1.75 44.44
CA ALA A 66 -33.73 1.30 43.24
C ALA A 66 -33.53 2.28 42.06
N PHE A 67 -33.59 3.60 42.32
CA PHE A 67 -33.38 4.60 41.29
C PHE A 67 -31.92 4.63 40.78
N VAL A 68 -30.93 4.51 41.64
CA VAL A 68 -29.54 4.39 41.26
C VAL A 68 -29.29 3.15 40.42
N MET A 69 -29.83 2.00 40.82
CA MET A 69 -29.72 0.75 40.07
C MET A 69 -30.40 0.80 38.68
N ALA A 70 -31.54 1.50 38.59
CA ALA A 70 -32.22 1.74 37.31
C ALA A 70 -31.36 2.67 36.38
N LEU A 71 -30.74 3.72 36.92
CA LEU A 71 -29.85 4.58 36.13
C LEU A 71 -28.60 3.83 35.65
N VAL A 72 -27.97 3.04 36.51
CA VAL A 72 -26.82 2.22 36.15
C VAL A 72 -27.21 1.17 35.11
N GLY A 73 -28.32 0.50 35.28
CA GLY A 73 -28.86 -0.49 34.33
C GLY A 73 -29.15 0.16 32.95
N PHE A 74 -29.78 1.33 32.95
CA PHE A 74 -30.03 2.08 31.72
C PHE A 74 -28.72 2.53 31.04
N GLY A 75 -27.76 3.02 31.80
CA GLY A 75 -26.43 3.39 31.29
C GLY A 75 -25.69 2.21 30.66
N LEU A 76 -25.69 1.06 31.31
CA LEU A 76 -25.10 -0.17 30.77
C LEU A 76 -25.82 -0.65 29.51
N TYR A 77 -27.14 -0.62 29.50
CA TYR A 77 -27.95 -1.02 28.34
C TYR A 77 -27.69 -0.13 27.11
N THR A 78 -27.65 1.19 27.30
CA THR A 78 -27.35 2.13 26.20
C THR A 78 -25.92 1.97 25.71
N SER A 79 -24.95 1.79 26.60
CA SER A 79 -23.57 1.51 26.24
C SER A 79 -23.42 0.20 25.47
N TYR A 80 -24.11 -0.84 25.88
CA TYR A 80 -24.13 -2.12 25.18
C TYR A 80 -24.72 -1.99 23.76
N LYS A 81 -25.88 -1.33 23.62
CA LYS A 81 -26.48 -1.10 22.31
C LYS A 81 -25.60 -0.27 21.37
N THR A 82 -24.98 0.79 21.88
CA THR A 82 -24.06 1.60 21.06
C THR A 82 -22.81 0.80 20.68
N ALA A 83 -22.24 0.04 21.60
CA ALA A 83 -21.08 -0.80 21.31
C ALA A 83 -21.40 -1.86 20.23
N THR A 84 -22.54 -2.55 20.31
CA THR A 84 -22.93 -3.53 19.29
C THR A 84 -23.18 -2.88 17.92
N ALA A 85 -23.82 -1.71 17.87
CA ALA A 85 -24.04 -0.97 16.62
C ALA A 85 -22.73 -0.46 15.99
N VAL A 86 -21.77 -0.05 16.80
CA VAL A 86 -20.45 0.35 16.32
C VAL A 86 -19.67 -0.87 15.81
N THR A 87 -19.70 -1.97 16.53
CA THR A 87 -19.02 -3.21 16.14
C THR A 87 -19.53 -3.74 14.81
N SER A 88 -20.85 -3.75 14.57
CA SER A 88 -21.44 -4.20 13.30
C SER A 88 -21.01 -3.30 12.13
N ARG A 89 -21.03 -1.97 12.30
CA ARG A 89 -20.58 -1.03 11.27
C ARG A 89 -19.09 -1.16 10.96
N VAL A 90 -18.24 -1.36 11.95
CA VAL A 90 -16.82 -1.60 11.77
C VAL A 90 -16.60 -2.90 10.99
N GLN A 91 -17.34 -3.95 11.33
CA GLN A 91 -17.24 -5.24 10.65
C GLN A 91 -17.70 -5.16 9.19
N GLU A 92 -18.81 -4.48 8.91
CA GLU A 92 -19.27 -4.21 7.54
C GLU A 92 -18.24 -3.39 6.74
N ALA A 93 -17.70 -2.32 7.33
CA ALA A 93 -16.67 -1.51 6.69
C ALA A 93 -15.39 -2.33 6.42
N THR A 94 -14.97 -3.16 7.36
CA THR A 94 -13.80 -4.03 7.19
C THR A 94 -14.03 -5.06 6.08
N THR A 95 -15.20 -5.68 6.04
CA THR A 95 -15.57 -6.64 4.99
C THR A 95 -15.61 -5.97 3.62
N ALA A 96 -16.19 -4.77 3.53
CA ALA A 96 -16.23 -4.00 2.29
C ALA A 96 -14.82 -3.61 1.79
N VAL A 97 -13.92 -3.23 2.70
CA VAL A 97 -12.51 -2.95 2.37
C VAL A 97 -11.79 -4.22 1.91
N GLN A 98 -12.00 -5.34 2.58
CA GLN A 98 -11.40 -6.63 2.17
C GLN A 98 -11.89 -7.07 0.80
N GLN A 99 -13.19 -6.93 0.51
CA GLN A 99 -13.74 -7.23 -0.83
C GLN A 99 -13.13 -6.33 -1.89
N ARG A 100 -13.04 -5.03 -1.66
CA ARG A 100 -12.38 -4.08 -2.60
C ARG A 100 -10.90 -4.42 -2.81
N MET A 101 -10.19 -4.82 -1.77
CA MET A 101 -8.81 -5.26 -1.90
C MET A 101 -8.68 -6.57 -2.69
N ALA A 102 -9.59 -7.51 -2.51
CA ALA A 102 -9.62 -8.75 -3.28
C ALA A 102 -9.91 -8.49 -4.77
N GLU A 103 -10.90 -7.64 -5.07
CA GLU A 103 -11.18 -7.19 -6.44
C GLU A 103 -9.98 -6.47 -7.07
N ALA A 104 -9.34 -5.57 -6.31
CA ALA A 104 -8.15 -4.86 -6.79
C ALA A 104 -6.98 -5.80 -7.11
N LYS A 105 -6.87 -6.92 -6.42
CA LYS A 105 -5.82 -7.94 -6.64
C LYS A 105 -6.17 -8.96 -7.72
N ARG A 106 -7.44 -9.04 -8.14
CA ARG A 106 -7.86 -9.99 -9.19
C ARG A 106 -7.13 -9.66 -10.49
N PRO A 107 -6.50 -10.64 -11.16
CA PRO A 107 -5.94 -10.42 -12.49
C PRO A 107 -7.03 -9.99 -13.47
N LEU A 108 -6.68 -9.14 -14.41
CA LEU A 108 -7.57 -8.74 -15.51
C LEU A 108 -7.65 -9.83 -16.55
N ALA A 109 -8.85 -10.16 -17.04
CA ALA A 109 -8.98 -10.90 -18.27
C ALA A 109 -8.63 -10.00 -19.47
N LEU A 110 -8.16 -10.60 -20.58
CA LEU A 110 -7.83 -9.84 -21.80
C LEU A 110 -9.01 -8.99 -22.32
N THR A 111 -10.23 -9.49 -22.17
CA THR A 111 -11.46 -8.80 -22.57
C THR A 111 -11.77 -7.54 -21.73
N GLU A 112 -11.15 -7.42 -20.58
CA GLU A 112 -11.33 -6.25 -19.70
C GLU A 112 -10.32 -5.12 -19.98
N LEU A 113 -9.24 -5.41 -20.73
CA LEU A 113 -8.19 -4.44 -21.03
C LEU A 113 -8.67 -3.17 -21.74
N PRO A 114 -9.61 -3.21 -22.73
CA PRO A 114 -10.06 -1.99 -23.38
C PRO A 114 -10.70 -0.97 -22.45
N GLY A 115 -11.38 -1.45 -21.39
CA GLY A 115 -12.04 -0.61 -20.38
C GLY A 115 -11.17 -0.28 -19.17
N TYR A 116 -9.97 -0.83 -19.07
CA TYR A 116 -9.08 -0.57 -17.95
C TYR A 116 -8.45 0.83 -18.06
N THR A 117 -8.69 1.66 -17.06
CA THR A 117 -8.18 3.05 -16.97
C THR A 117 -7.29 3.27 -15.76
N GLY A 118 -6.90 2.19 -15.07
CA GLY A 118 -6.16 2.28 -13.81
C GLY A 118 -4.72 2.73 -13.97
N GLY A 119 -4.25 3.58 -13.05
CA GLY A 119 -2.92 4.19 -13.05
C GLY A 119 -1.82 3.36 -12.36
N GLY A 120 -1.90 2.04 -12.37
CA GLY A 120 -0.90 1.19 -11.73
C GLY A 120 -0.67 -0.13 -12.46
N TRP A 121 0.37 -0.87 -12.05
CA TRP A 121 0.60 -2.23 -12.56
C TRP A 121 -0.54 -3.15 -12.16
N LYS A 122 -1.07 -3.88 -13.14
CA LYS A 122 -2.15 -4.84 -12.94
C LYS A 122 -1.77 -6.18 -13.55
N ASP A 123 -1.93 -7.25 -12.78
CA ASP A 123 -1.71 -8.61 -13.28
C ASP A 123 -2.79 -8.95 -14.32
N VAL A 124 -2.38 -9.70 -15.36
CA VAL A 124 -3.28 -10.15 -16.43
C VAL A 124 -3.31 -11.68 -16.44
N ASP A 125 -4.53 -12.22 -16.50
CA ASP A 125 -4.73 -13.66 -16.66
C ASP A 125 -4.61 -14.03 -18.14
N ILE A 126 -3.49 -14.63 -18.49
CA ILE A 126 -3.13 -14.95 -19.86
C ILE A 126 -2.32 -16.24 -19.97
N THR A 127 -2.50 -16.94 -21.07
CA THR A 127 -1.66 -18.08 -21.44
C THR A 127 -0.17 -17.68 -21.50
N PRO A 128 0.75 -18.49 -20.98
CA PRO A 128 2.18 -18.22 -21.06
C PRO A 128 2.67 -17.95 -22.49
N PRO A 129 3.78 -17.22 -22.65
CA PRO A 129 4.39 -17.01 -23.95
C PRO A 129 4.85 -18.36 -24.57
N PRO A 130 5.03 -18.43 -25.90
CA PRO A 130 5.59 -19.59 -26.56
C PRO A 130 6.92 -20.01 -25.91
N GLY A 131 7.05 -21.31 -25.61
CA GLY A 131 8.20 -21.86 -24.89
C GLY A 131 8.12 -21.72 -23.37
N GLY A 132 7.08 -21.05 -22.82
CA GLY A 132 6.91 -20.78 -21.40
C GLY A 132 7.88 -19.72 -20.88
N TYR A 133 7.82 -19.49 -19.57
CA TYR A 133 8.65 -18.45 -18.93
C TYR A 133 10.12 -18.87 -18.79
N ALA A 134 10.40 -20.15 -18.60
CA ALA A 134 11.77 -20.66 -18.43
C ALA A 134 12.62 -20.55 -19.71
N ALA A 135 11.99 -20.56 -20.88
CA ALA A 135 12.65 -20.41 -22.17
C ALA A 135 12.19 -19.13 -22.89
N PHE A 136 11.90 -18.09 -22.13
CA PHE A 136 11.42 -16.83 -22.68
C PHE A 136 12.45 -16.20 -23.63
N GLU A 137 12.04 -16.04 -24.88
CA GLU A 137 12.79 -15.37 -25.93
C GLU A 137 11.95 -14.17 -26.44
N PRO A 138 12.40 -12.91 -26.23
CA PRO A 138 11.57 -11.74 -26.44
C PRO A 138 11.17 -11.49 -27.91
N VAL A 139 11.95 -11.96 -28.86
CA VAL A 139 11.61 -11.80 -30.29
C VAL A 139 10.60 -12.88 -30.70
N ALA A 140 10.79 -14.13 -30.29
CA ALA A 140 9.85 -15.21 -30.55
C ALA A 140 8.50 -15.01 -29.85
N ALA A 141 8.50 -14.39 -28.67
CA ALA A 141 7.29 -14.10 -27.91
C ALA A 141 6.57 -12.81 -28.38
N LEU A 142 7.13 -12.05 -29.32
CA LEU A 142 6.53 -10.81 -29.79
C LEU A 142 5.09 -10.98 -30.36
N PRO A 143 4.74 -12.00 -31.16
CA PRO A 143 3.37 -12.19 -31.62
C PRO A 143 2.37 -12.36 -30.47
N TRP A 144 2.78 -13.04 -29.40
CA TRP A 144 2.00 -13.19 -28.17
C TRP A 144 1.79 -11.82 -27.48
N ALA A 145 2.84 -11.01 -27.32
CA ALA A 145 2.74 -9.68 -26.75
C ALA A 145 1.87 -8.73 -27.61
N VAL A 146 1.97 -8.81 -28.93
CA VAL A 146 1.11 -8.09 -29.87
C VAL A 146 -0.36 -8.51 -29.68
N GLY A 147 -0.64 -9.79 -29.43
CA GLY A 147 -1.99 -10.26 -29.12
C GLY A 147 -2.58 -9.58 -27.89
N ILE A 148 -1.81 -9.43 -26.82
CA ILE A 148 -2.22 -8.71 -25.61
C ILE A 148 -2.48 -7.23 -25.94
N ALA A 149 -1.55 -6.58 -26.61
CA ALA A 149 -1.65 -5.18 -26.95
C ALA A 149 -2.86 -4.88 -27.85
N ARG A 150 -3.15 -5.74 -28.81
CA ARG A 150 -4.33 -5.61 -29.68
C ARG A 150 -5.65 -5.89 -29.00
N ALA A 151 -5.66 -6.67 -27.93
CA ALA A 151 -6.84 -6.80 -27.07
C ALA A 151 -7.16 -5.48 -26.35
N TRP A 152 -6.15 -4.67 -26.03
CA TRP A 152 -6.33 -3.32 -25.48
C TRP A 152 -6.70 -2.27 -26.56
N ALA A 153 -5.97 -2.27 -27.68
CA ALA A 153 -6.21 -1.36 -28.79
C ALA A 153 -5.83 -2.07 -30.10
N SER A 154 -6.78 -2.20 -31.03
CA SER A 154 -6.58 -2.97 -32.27
C SER A 154 -5.48 -2.43 -33.17
N ASP A 155 -5.17 -1.14 -33.05
CA ASP A 155 -4.12 -0.40 -33.73
C ASP A 155 -2.79 -0.30 -32.96
N ALA A 156 -2.64 -1.08 -31.86
CA ALA A 156 -1.44 -1.06 -31.05
C ALA A 156 -0.18 -1.39 -31.85
N GLU A 157 0.82 -0.54 -31.75
CA GLU A 157 2.12 -0.66 -32.45
C GLU A 157 3.25 -0.78 -31.41
N LEU A 158 4.21 -1.67 -31.67
CA LEU A 158 5.38 -1.83 -30.81
C LEU A 158 6.28 -0.60 -30.89
N THR A 159 6.68 -0.08 -29.76
CA THR A 159 7.64 1.02 -29.66
C THR A 159 8.97 0.62 -29.04
N ARG A 160 8.96 -0.43 -28.18
CA ARG A 160 10.15 -0.86 -27.47
C ARG A 160 10.02 -2.29 -26.95
N ILE A 161 11.12 -3.03 -26.95
CA ILE A 161 11.31 -4.24 -26.15
C ILE A 161 12.36 -3.94 -25.10
N ASP A 162 12.07 -4.24 -23.85
CA ASP A 162 13.00 -4.17 -22.73
C ASP A 162 13.40 -5.58 -22.29
N ILE A 163 14.68 -5.80 -22.05
CA ILE A 163 15.22 -7.03 -21.45
C ILE A 163 16.02 -6.64 -20.20
N GLY A 164 15.62 -7.20 -19.08
CA GLY A 164 16.23 -6.88 -17.82
C GLY A 164 17.62 -7.45 -17.68
N ARG A 165 17.71 -8.75 -17.51
CA ARG A 165 18.97 -9.46 -17.36
C ARG A 165 18.99 -10.64 -18.34
N VAL A 166 19.97 -10.67 -19.20
CA VAL A 166 20.13 -11.74 -20.20
C VAL A 166 21.52 -12.33 -20.12
N ALA A 167 21.57 -13.65 -20.05
CA ALA A 167 22.82 -14.40 -20.12
C ALA A 167 23.45 -14.29 -21.51
N VAL A 168 24.74 -14.51 -21.59
CA VAL A 168 25.46 -14.55 -22.87
C VAL A 168 24.91 -15.60 -23.86
N THR A 169 24.20 -16.60 -23.35
CA THR A 169 23.49 -17.61 -24.12
C THR A 169 22.17 -17.12 -24.73
N GLY A 170 21.75 -15.91 -24.38
CA GLY A 170 20.45 -15.35 -24.78
C GLY A 170 19.28 -15.73 -23.85
N VAL A 171 19.54 -16.47 -22.77
CA VAL A 171 18.51 -16.78 -21.76
C VAL A 171 18.22 -15.52 -20.95
N VAL A 172 16.95 -15.15 -20.91
CA VAL A 172 16.47 -13.98 -20.15
C VAL A 172 16.12 -14.42 -18.73
N ASP A 173 16.70 -13.74 -17.74
CA ASP A 173 16.36 -13.92 -16.33
C ASP A 173 15.09 -13.11 -16.01
N LEU A 174 13.98 -13.81 -15.79
CA LEU A 174 12.70 -13.20 -15.43
C LEU A 174 12.48 -13.10 -13.90
N GLU A 175 13.31 -13.75 -13.08
CA GLU A 175 13.14 -13.78 -11.62
C GLU A 175 13.85 -12.64 -10.91
N GLY A 176 14.81 -11.99 -11.58
CA GLY A 176 15.56 -10.87 -11.05
C GLY A 176 14.71 -9.59 -10.84
N GLU A 177 15.34 -8.58 -10.23
CA GLU A 177 14.72 -7.25 -10.10
C GLU A 177 14.54 -6.53 -11.44
N ALA A 178 15.37 -6.86 -12.40
CA ALA A 178 15.32 -6.30 -13.73
C ALA A 178 14.17 -6.93 -14.53
N THR A 179 13.35 -6.08 -15.11
CA THR A 179 12.10 -6.48 -15.77
C THR A 179 12.27 -6.59 -17.27
N SER A 180 11.72 -7.63 -17.84
CA SER A 180 11.61 -7.81 -19.30
C SER A 180 10.18 -7.48 -19.73
N GLY A 181 10.02 -6.97 -20.96
CA GLY A 181 8.68 -6.63 -21.43
C GLY A 181 8.66 -5.87 -22.74
N TYR A 182 7.48 -5.36 -23.03
CA TYR A 182 7.18 -4.69 -24.31
C TYR A 182 6.44 -3.38 -24.03
N ARG A 183 6.65 -2.41 -24.91
CA ARG A 183 5.88 -1.18 -24.91
C ARG A 183 5.20 -1.01 -26.25
N PHE A 184 3.93 -0.68 -26.17
CA PHE A 184 3.08 -0.44 -27.32
C PHE A 184 2.44 0.94 -27.21
N THR A 185 2.18 1.57 -28.34
CA THR A 185 1.35 2.78 -28.42
C THR A 185 0.19 2.54 -29.35
N SER A 186 -0.95 3.21 -29.08
CA SER A 186 -2.08 3.23 -30.01
C SER A 186 -2.17 4.60 -30.65
N PRO A 187 -1.97 4.71 -31.99
CA PRO A 187 -2.14 5.98 -32.73
C PRO A 187 -3.52 6.62 -32.56
N ALA A 188 -4.59 5.80 -32.61
CA ALA A 188 -5.95 6.29 -32.44
C ALA A 188 -6.16 6.89 -31.04
N ARG A 189 -5.70 6.21 -29.98
CA ARG A 189 -5.79 6.71 -28.61
C ARG A 189 -4.89 7.94 -28.39
N ALA A 190 -3.74 8.00 -29.01
CA ALA A 190 -2.86 9.18 -28.97
C ALA A 190 -3.53 10.41 -29.60
N LEU A 191 -4.23 10.21 -30.74
CA LEU A 191 -5.02 11.28 -31.36
C LEU A 191 -6.17 11.73 -30.48
N GLN A 192 -6.90 10.80 -29.86
CA GLN A 192 -7.98 11.11 -28.92
C GLN A 192 -7.44 11.89 -27.70
N ALA A 193 -6.35 11.44 -27.08
CA ALA A 193 -5.74 12.14 -25.96
C ALA A 193 -5.31 13.57 -26.32
N LYS A 194 -4.80 13.76 -27.55
CA LYS A 194 -4.50 15.09 -28.07
C LYS A 194 -5.75 15.96 -28.23
N GLN A 195 -6.84 15.41 -28.77
CA GLN A 195 -8.10 16.13 -28.92
C GLN A 195 -8.68 16.55 -27.56
N GLU A 196 -8.61 15.67 -26.54
CA GLU A 196 -9.01 15.99 -25.17
C GLU A 196 -8.18 17.17 -24.62
N LEU A 197 -6.87 17.16 -24.86
CA LEU A 197 -5.96 18.23 -24.45
C LEU A 197 -6.26 19.54 -25.15
N ASP A 198 -6.42 19.52 -26.48
CA ASP A 198 -6.69 20.70 -27.30
C ASP A 198 -8.05 21.34 -26.94
N ALA A 199 -9.02 20.54 -26.50
CA ALA A 199 -10.31 20.98 -25.98
C ALA A 199 -10.24 21.55 -24.55
N GLY A 200 -9.07 21.57 -23.91
CA GLY A 200 -8.91 22.00 -22.51
C GLY A 200 -9.51 21.04 -21.48
N SER A 201 -9.85 19.84 -21.89
CA SER A 201 -10.39 18.79 -21.03
C SER A 201 -9.28 18.06 -20.29
N LYS A 202 -9.65 17.43 -19.15
CA LYS A 202 -8.73 16.52 -18.50
C LYS A 202 -8.50 15.31 -19.41
N VAL A 203 -7.24 15.04 -19.77
CA VAL A 203 -6.89 13.84 -20.55
C VAL A 203 -7.18 12.60 -19.70
N THR A 204 -8.05 11.75 -20.18
CA THR A 204 -8.43 10.47 -19.56
C THR A 204 -8.01 9.28 -20.40
N THR A 205 -7.71 9.50 -21.67
CA THR A 205 -7.31 8.45 -22.62
C THR A 205 -5.85 8.10 -22.42
N THR A 206 -5.57 6.85 -22.05
CA THR A 206 -4.22 6.29 -22.04
C THR A 206 -3.85 5.82 -23.43
N ASN A 207 -2.65 6.16 -23.91
CA ASN A 207 -2.19 5.88 -25.27
C ASN A 207 -0.97 4.95 -25.34
N GLU A 208 -0.38 4.60 -24.21
CA GLU A 208 0.72 3.63 -24.10
C GLU A 208 0.33 2.46 -23.22
N MET A 209 0.71 1.24 -23.62
CA MET A 209 0.66 0.03 -22.82
C MET A 209 2.07 -0.51 -22.62
N MET A 210 2.43 -0.72 -21.38
CA MET A 210 3.62 -1.50 -21.00
C MET A 210 3.21 -2.88 -20.54
N ILE A 211 3.78 -3.92 -21.13
CA ILE A 211 3.66 -5.31 -20.70
C ILE A 211 4.95 -5.68 -20.02
N GLN A 212 4.88 -6.12 -18.79
CA GLN A 212 6.01 -6.56 -17.98
C GLN A 212 5.86 -8.04 -17.65
N ILE A 213 6.96 -8.78 -17.78
CA ILE A 213 7.04 -10.18 -17.40
C ILE A 213 8.01 -10.28 -16.23
N ARG A 214 7.54 -10.89 -15.13
CA ARG A 214 8.35 -11.11 -13.92
C ARG A 214 8.03 -12.49 -13.36
N GLY A 215 9.02 -13.38 -13.31
CA GLY A 215 8.78 -14.78 -12.98
C GLY A 215 7.73 -15.38 -13.91
N THR A 216 6.62 -15.82 -13.36
CA THR A 216 5.47 -16.36 -14.10
C THR A 216 4.30 -15.39 -14.21
N ALA A 217 4.47 -14.16 -13.76
CA ALA A 217 3.43 -13.14 -13.79
C ALA A 217 3.59 -12.21 -14.99
N VAL A 218 2.48 -11.91 -15.64
CA VAL A 218 2.38 -10.89 -16.68
C VAL A 218 1.59 -9.73 -16.13
N ARG A 219 2.14 -8.54 -16.23
CA ARG A 219 1.55 -7.31 -15.71
C ARG A 219 1.45 -6.28 -16.82
N VAL A 220 0.41 -5.47 -16.76
CA VAL A 220 0.26 -4.33 -17.67
C VAL A 220 0.20 -3.04 -16.87
N LEU A 221 0.73 -1.99 -17.48
CA LEU A 221 0.56 -0.61 -17.05
C LEU A 221 0.09 0.21 -18.24
N LEU A 222 -1.00 0.94 -18.07
CA LEU A 222 -1.45 1.92 -19.05
C LEU A 222 -0.98 3.30 -18.62
N SER A 223 -0.41 4.05 -19.56
CA SER A 223 0.09 5.39 -19.32
C SER A 223 -0.27 6.35 -20.44
N ASP A 224 -0.11 7.63 -20.15
CA ASP A 224 -0.18 8.72 -21.12
C ASP A 224 1.24 9.15 -21.45
N ASP A 225 1.84 8.59 -22.52
CA ASP A 225 3.14 9.03 -23.03
C ASP A 225 2.97 9.99 -24.21
N ARG A 226 3.05 11.28 -23.93
CA ARG A 226 2.90 12.36 -24.91
C ARG A 226 4.11 12.53 -25.86
N ARG A 227 5.20 11.80 -25.62
CA ARG A 227 6.50 12.05 -26.28
C ARG A 227 6.81 11.11 -27.41
N ARG A 228 6.01 10.08 -27.63
CA ARG A 228 6.33 9.03 -28.61
C ARG A 228 5.39 9.05 -29.78
N GLU A 229 5.96 9.36 -30.95
CA GLU A 229 5.29 9.09 -32.21
C GLU A 229 5.22 7.58 -32.44
N PRO A 230 4.06 7.05 -32.91
CA PRO A 230 3.94 5.67 -33.31
C PRO A 230 4.96 5.35 -34.42
N LYS A 231 5.60 4.21 -34.35
CA LYS A 231 6.65 3.83 -35.27
C LYS A 231 6.25 2.58 -36.03
N ALA A 232 6.52 2.67 -37.34
CA ALA A 232 6.15 1.70 -38.34
C ALA A 232 6.60 0.26 -38.07
N ALA A 233 5.82 -0.68 -38.58
CA ALA A 233 6.04 -2.12 -38.81
C ALA A 233 6.71 -2.93 -37.68
N PRO A 234 6.17 -4.12 -37.36
CA PRO A 234 6.80 -5.02 -36.39
C PRO A 234 8.25 -5.30 -36.79
N PRO A 235 9.16 -5.44 -35.82
CA PRO A 235 10.57 -5.65 -36.09
C PRO A 235 10.79 -6.99 -36.80
N VAL A 236 11.53 -6.96 -37.88
CA VAL A 236 12.24 -8.15 -38.34
C VAL A 236 13.53 -8.21 -37.54
N SER A 237 13.65 -9.15 -36.62
CA SER A 237 14.83 -9.32 -35.78
C SER A 237 15.30 -10.77 -35.85
N LEU A 238 16.61 -10.95 -35.80
CA LEU A 238 17.21 -12.24 -35.47
C LEU A 238 16.85 -12.58 -34.00
N PRO A 239 16.81 -13.89 -33.67
CA PRO A 239 16.66 -14.31 -32.29
C PRO A 239 17.72 -13.67 -31.39
N LEU A 240 17.36 -13.37 -30.13
CA LEU A 240 18.26 -12.70 -29.20
C LEU A 240 19.61 -13.43 -29.00
N PRO A 241 19.67 -14.77 -28.91
CA PRO A 241 20.95 -15.48 -28.83
C PRO A 241 21.88 -15.19 -30.02
N GLU A 242 21.34 -15.13 -31.24
CA GLU A 242 22.11 -14.86 -32.46
C GLU A 242 22.58 -13.40 -32.50
N ILE A 243 21.75 -12.47 -32.06
CA ILE A 243 22.12 -11.05 -31.90
C ILE A 243 23.30 -10.91 -30.95
N LEU A 244 23.24 -11.57 -29.79
CA LEU A 244 24.33 -11.53 -28.80
C LEU A 244 25.60 -12.19 -29.31
N GLU A 245 25.50 -13.30 -30.02
CA GLU A 245 26.66 -13.95 -30.62
C GLU A 245 27.36 -13.03 -31.64
N ARG A 246 26.58 -12.39 -32.51
CA ARG A 246 27.13 -11.42 -33.50
C ARG A 246 27.69 -10.20 -32.83
N ALA A 247 27.03 -9.69 -31.79
CA ALA A 247 27.50 -8.52 -31.02
C ALA A 247 28.85 -8.78 -30.36
N ARG A 248 29.07 -9.96 -29.79
CA ARG A 248 30.35 -10.33 -29.16
C ARG A 248 31.51 -10.38 -30.13
N ARG A 249 31.29 -10.68 -31.37
CA ARG A 249 32.33 -10.63 -32.40
C ARG A 249 32.76 -9.20 -32.71
N SER A 250 31.99 -8.20 -32.28
CA SER A 250 32.35 -6.81 -32.49
C SER A 250 33.31 -6.32 -31.40
N LYS A 251 34.23 -5.47 -31.80
CA LYS A 251 35.21 -4.85 -30.91
C LYS A 251 34.50 -4.05 -29.82
N GLY A 252 34.80 -4.35 -28.55
CA GLY A 252 34.30 -3.62 -27.40
C GLY A 252 33.07 -4.23 -26.68
N PHE A 253 32.53 -5.39 -27.17
CA PHE A 253 31.38 -6.01 -26.54
C PHE A 253 31.75 -6.88 -25.32
N GLY A 254 32.97 -7.44 -25.26
CA GLY A 254 33.51 -8.19 -24.12
C GLY A 254 32.75 -9.49 -23.74
N ASP A 255 33.33 -10.28 -22.84
CA ASP A 255 32.82 -11.57 -22.36
C ASP A 255 32.15 -11.43 -20.98
N ARG A 256 31.20 -10.52 -20.84
CA ARG A 256 30.47 -10.36 -19.57
C ARG A 256 29.36 -11.39 -19.47
N PRO A 257 29.09 -11.95 -18.27
CA PRO A 257 28.14 -13.05 -18.10
C PRO A 257 26.68 -12.64 -18.32
N PHE A 258 26.36 -11.35 -18.09
CA PHE A 258 25.00 -10.83 -18.23
C PHE A 258 25.00 -9.42 -18.80
N TYR A 259 23.95 -9.13 -19.53
CA TYR A 259 23.64 -7.84 -20.11
C TYR A 259 22.20 -7.45 -19.74
N ALA A 260 21.92 -6.18 -19.75
CA ALA A 260 20.57 -5.65 -19.86
C ALA A 260 20.45 -4.92 -21.18
N GLY A 261 19.25 -4.67 -21.68
CA GLY A 261 19.12 -3.95 -22.92
C GLY A 261 17.71 -3.62 -23.31
N TYR A 262 17.62 -2.96 -24.43
CA TYR A 262 16.35 -2.66 -25.05
C TYR A 262 16.49 -2.54 -26.55
N MET A 263 15.40 -2.79 -27.26
CA MET A 263 15.31 -2.62 -28.71
C MET A 263 14.33 -1.48 -29.01
N ILE A 264 14.77 -0.54 -29.83
CA ILE A 264 13.95 0.57 -30.33
C ILE A 264 14.13 0.75 -31.82
N HIS A 265 13.18 1.41 -32.47
CA HIS A 265 13.29 1.80 -33.86
C HIS A 265 14.02 3.15 -34.00
N LEU A 266 15.00 3.21 -34.88
CA LEU A 266 15.64 4.44 -35.30
C LEU A 266 15.30 4.74 -36.77
N PRO A 267 15.00 6.00 -37.15
CA PRO A 267 14.50 6.35 -38.48
C PRO A 267 15.40 5.89 -39.64
N ARG A 268 16.71 5.88 -39.44
CA ARG A 268 17.70 5.53 -40.49
C ARG A 268 18.20 4.09 -40.41
N GLU A 269 18.20 3.52 -39.23
CA GLU A 269 18.83 2.21 -38.96
C GLU A 269 17.80 1.07 -38.83
N GLY A 270 16.53 1.43 -38.67
CA GLY A 270 15.46 0.48 -38.33
C GLY A 270 15.51 0.08 -36.84
N TRP A 271 15.15 -1.16 -36.55
CA TRP A 271 15.18 -1.66 -35.19
C TRP A 271 16.60 -1.99 -34.76
N VAL A 272 16.99 -1.45 -33.58
CA VAL A 272 18.36 -1.54 -33.04
C VAL A 272 18.31 -1.93 -31.57
N TRP A 273 19.14 -2.91 -31.23
CA TRP A 273 19.40 -3.32 -29.86
C TRP A 273 20.48 -2.44 -29.24
N TYR A 274 20.21 -2.00 -28.02
CA TYR A 274 21.14 -1.36 -27.11
C TYR A 274 21.37 -2.32 -25.94
N PHE A 275 22.62 -2.59 -25.63
CA PHE A 275 22.98 -3.41 -24.50
C PHE A 275 23.81 -2.57 -23.49
N THR A 276 23.66 -2.90 -22.22
CA THR A 276 24.45 -2.35 -21.13
C THR A 276 24.94 -3.48 -20.26
N SER A 277 26.12 -3.32 -19.66
CA SER A 277 26.54 -4.22 -18.60
C SER A 277 25.77 -3.94 -17.32
N PRO A 278 25.79 -4.84 -16.31
CA PRO A 278 25.25 -4.57 -14.98
C PRO A 278 25.90 -3.33 -14.30
N SER A 279 27.13 -2.98 -14.68
CA SER A 279 27.81 -1.77 -14.23
C SER A 279 27.36 -0.48 -14.94
N GLY A 280 26.45 -0.60 -15.91
CA GLY A 280 25.92 0.54 -16.67
C GLY A 280 26.74 0.97 -17.87
N ASP A 281 27.85 0.30 -18.16
CA ASP A 281 28.63 0.60 -19.36
C ASP A 281 27.85 0.27 -20.63
N GLY A 282 27.79 1.20 -21.56
CA GLY A 282 27.15 1.00 -22.85
C GLY A 282 28.02 0.17 -23.78
N PHE A 283 27.35 -0.55 -24.69
CA PHE A 283 27.96 -1.31 -25.76
C PHE A 283 27.59 -0.74 -27.12
N PRO A 284 28.32 -1.13 -28.19
CA PRO A 284 27.91 -0.78 -29.54
C PRO A 284 26.46 -1.15 -29.83
N ARG A 285 25.80 -0.32 -30.61
CA ARG A 285 24.45 -0.59 -31.09
C ARG A 285 24.46 -1.77 -32.07
N VAL A 286 23.46 -2.62 -31.98
CA VAL A 286 23.36 -3.82 -32.85
C VAL A 286 22.05 -3.80 -33.59
N ARG A 287 22.10 -3.76 -34.93
CA ARG A 287 20.91 -3.78 -35.76
C ARG A 287 20.18 -5.12 -35.64
N ALA A 288 18.90 -5.08 -35.35
CA ALA A 288 18.11 -6.28 -35.06
C ALA A 288 18.02 -7.23 -36.28
N ARG A 289 17.91 -6.68 -37.50
CA ARG A 289 17.69 -7.46 -38.71
C ARG A 289 18.86 -8.37 -39.11
N ASP A 290 20.08 -7.93 -38.89
CA ASP A 290 21.28 -8.62 -39.39
C ASP A 290 22.44 -8.70 -38.38
N GLY A 291 22.24 -8.21 -37.16
CA GLY A 291 23.24 -8.23 -36.10
C GLY A 291 24.48 -7.37 -36.36
N ARG A 292 24.41 -6.43 -37.33
CA ARG A 292 25.52 -5.53 -37.59
C ARG A 292 25.71 -4.52 -36.45
N SER A 293 26.91 -4.45 -35.92
CA SER A 293 27.27 -3.52 -34.88
C SER A 293 27.62 -2.16 -35.44
N TYR A 294 27.26 -1.11 -34.70
CA TYR A 294 27.65 0.27 -35.00
C TYR A 294 28.36 0.86 -33.78
N PRO A 295 29.43 1.63 -33.97
CA PRO A 295 30.03 2.39 -32.89
C PRO A 295 28.98 3.37 -32.30
N TYR A 296 29.20 3.75 -31.07
CA TYR A 296 28.45 4.85 -30.43
C TYR A 296 28.64 6.14 -31.22
#